data_3661a9406032dff13f6a5f707b48809a
#
_entry.id   3661a9406032dff13f6a5f707b48809a
#
_cell.length_a   1.000
_cell.length_b   1.000
_cell.length_c   1.000
_cell.angle_alpha   90.00
_cell.angle_beta   90.00
_cell.angle_gamma   90.00
#
_symmetry.space_group_name_H-M   'P 1'
#
loop_
_entity.id
_entity.type
_entity.pdbx_description
1 polymer ?
#
loop_
_entity_poly.entity_id
_entity_poly.type
_entity_poly.pdbx_seq_one_letter_code
_entity_poly.pdbx_strand_id
1 'polypeptide(L)'
;MTAQQEFFMALRSALKEQGHDVYDSVLPPEHTPYPFIYLAGSWNNPQDIKTGDIGKLTQIVQVWGTAKMRGTISGMCEAVLATAKTIKETDTYAYHIRANETEQQILNDDTTNTPLMQGYTSLRVAYSRR
;
A
#
# COMPACT_ATOMS: atom_id res chain seq x y z
N MET A 1 -4.21 -11.02 16.02
CA MET A 1 -3.67 -9.99 15.12
C MET A 1 -4.83 -9.18 14.56
N THR A 2 -4.64 -7.90 14.31
CA THR A 2 -5.71 -7.03 13.80
C THR A 2 -5.93 -7.23 12.30
N ALA A 3 -7.10 -6.84 11.81
CA ALA A 3 -7.39 -6.85 10.37
C ALA A 3 -6.37 -6.03 9.61
N GLN A 4 -6.00 -4.89 10.16
CA GLN A 4 -5.02 -3.97 9.60
C GLN A 4 -3.65 -4.63 9.45
N GLN A 5 -3.20 -5.32 10.48
CA GLN A 5 -1.89 -5.97 10.46
C GLN A 5 -1.85 -7.19 9.55
N GLU A 6 -2.91 -7.99 9.54
CA GLU A 6 -2.98 -9.15 8.65
C GLU A 6 -3.00 -8.73 7.18
N PHE A 7 -3.74 -7.67 6.86
CA PHE A 7 -3.76 -7.14 5.49
C PHE A 7 -2.38 -6.61 5.08
N PHE A 8 -1.75 -5.84 5.95
CA PHE A 8 -0.40 -5.30 5.73
C PHE A 8 0.59 -6.42 5.41
N MET A 9 0.62 -7.47 6.21
CA MET A 9 1.53 -8.59 6.02
C MET A 9 1.27 -9.34 4.72
N ALA A 10 0.00 -9.56 4.38
CA ALA A 10 -0.38 -10.22 3.15
C ALA A 10 0.03 -9.40 1.92
N LEU A 11 -0.20 -8.10 1.96
CA LEU A 11 0.19 -7.19 0.88
C LEU A 11 1.71 -7.15 0.70
N ARG A 12 2.44 -7.03 1.80
CA ARG A 12 3.90 -7.01 1.79
C ARG A 12 4.47 -8.28 1.16
N SER A 13 3.98 -9.43 1.60
CA SER A 13 4.43 -10.72 1.08
C SER A 13 4.14 -10.85 -0.42
N ALA A 14 2.94 -10.49 -0.84
CA ALA A 14 2.55 -10.61 -2.24
C ALA A 14 3.38 -9.70 -3.16
N LEU A 15 3.66 -8.47 -2.73
CA LEU A 15 4.48 -7.53 -3.50
C LEU A 15 5.93 -8.01 -3.59
N LYS A 16 6.47 -8.56 -2.51
CA LYS A 16 7.83 -9.14 -2.52
C LYS A 16 7.93 -10.36 -3.43
N GLU A 17 6.92 -11.20 -3.45
CA GLU A 17 6.88 -12.37 -4.33
C GLU A 17 6.90 -11.97 -5.80
N GLN A 18 6.36 -10.81 -6.15
CA GLN A 18 6.39 -10.30 -7.52
C GLN A 18 7.73 -9.69 -7.91
N GLY A 19 8.68 -9.65 -6.98
CA GLY A 19 10.02 -9.14 -7.25
C GLY A 19 10.21 -7.66 -6.96
N HIS A 20 9.24 -7.00 -6.32
CA HIS A 20 9.39 -5.60 -5.92
C HIS A 20 10.29 -5.46 -4.70
N ASP A 21 11.06 -4.39 -4.66
CA ASP A 21 11.77 -3.98 -3.46
C ASP A 21 10.78 -3.26 -2.55
N VAL A 22 10.49 -3.86 -1.40
CA VAL A 22 9.46 -3.35 -0.49
C VAL A 22 10.07 -3.04 0.86
N TYR A 23 9.86 -1.83 1.33
CA TYR A 23 10.31 -1.34 2.63
C TYR A 23 9.12 -0.92 3.48
N ASP A 24 9.28 -0.97 4.79
CA ASP A 24 8.25 -0.53 5.73
C ASP A 24 8.90 -0.05 7.02
N SER A 25 8.12 0.63 7.85
CA SER A 25 8.50 1.11 9.19
C SER A 25 9.58 2.17 9.22
N VAL A 26 10.68 1.97 8.51
CA VAL A 26 11.77 2.94 8.39
C VAL A 26 12.07 3.16 6.91
N LEU A 27 12.55 4.35 6.57
CA LEU A 27 12.97 4.65 5.21
C LEU A 27 14.14 3.75 4.82
N PRO A 28 14.24 3.35 3.55
CA PRO A 28 15.35 2.52 3.12
C PRO A 28 16.68 3.27 3.27
N PRO A 29 17.79 2.53 3.34
CA PRO A 29 19.12 3.16 3.44
C PRO A 29 19.38 4.15 2.32
N GLU A 30 20.20 5.15 2.61
CA GLU A 30 20.70 6.08 1.60
C GLU A 30 21.33 5.28 0.44
N HIS A 31 21.16 5.76 -0.78
CA HIS A 31 21.61 5.11 -2.02
C HIS A 31 20.87 3.83 -2.39
N THR A 32 19.71 3.57 -1.79
CA THR A 32 18.85 2.48 -2.23
C THR A 32 18.41 2.75 -3.68
N PRO A 33 18.55 1.76 -4.57
CA PRO A 33 18.17 1.94 -5.97
C PRO A 33 16.68 2.23 -6.14
N TYR A 34 16.37 3.14 -7.06
CA TYR A 34 14.99 3.40 -7.48
C TYR A 34 14.63 2.49 -8.65
N PRO A 35 13.34 2.14 -8.84
CA PRO A 35 12.22 2.46 -7.95
C PRO A 35 12.11 1.46 -6.80
N PHE A 36 11.41 1.85 -5.74
CA PHE A 36 11.07 0.93 -4.66
C PHE A 36 9.68 1.27 -4.11
N ILE A 37 9.08 0.31 -3.40
CA ILE A 37 7.78 0.48 -2.75
C ILE A 37 8.01 0.69 -1.26
N TYR A 38 7.31 1.65 -0.69
CA TYR A 38 7.32 1.90 0.74
C TYR A 38 5.90 1.77 1.28
N LEU A 39 5.69 0.82 2.18
CA LEU A 39 4.42 0.66 2.87
C LEU A 39 4.41 1.63 4.04
N ALA A 40 3.66 2.71 3.87
CA ALA A 40 3.61 3.79 4.82
C ALA A 40 2.54 3.54 5.90
N GLY A 41 1.97 4.57 6.45
CA GLY A 41 1.01 4.46 7.52
C GLY A 41 -0.30 3.78 7.12
N SER A 42 -1.01 3.33 8.12
CA SER A 42 -2.36 2.82 7.94
C SER A 42 -3.21 3.23 9.13
N TRP A 43 -4.52 3.24 8.94
CA TRP A 43 -5.45 3.49 10.02
C TRP A 43 -6.72 2.70 9.82
N ASN A 44 -7.46 2.52 10.91
CA ASN A 44 -8.63 1.68 10.95
C ASN A 44 -9.85 2.48 11.43
N ASN A 45 -10.97 2.32 10.71
CA ASN A 45 -12.27 2.83 11.11
C ASN A 45 -13.20 1.64 11.37
N PRO A 46 -13.26 1.12 12.60
CA PRO A 46 -14.18 0.04 12.90
C PRO A 46 -15.62 0.54 12.84
N GLN A 47 -16.49 -0.24 12.20
CA GLN A 47 -17.92 0.08 12.11
C GLN A 47 -18.71 -0.59 13.22
N ASP A 48 -18.15 -1.65 13.80
CA ASP A 48 -18.70 -2.29 14.99
C ASP A 48 -17.72 -2.06 16.14
N ILE A 49 -18.01 -1.09 16.97
CA ILE A 49 -17.13 -0.68 18.08
C ILE A 49 -17.05 -1.76 19.15
N LYS A 50 -18.08 -2.60 19.29
CA LYS A 50 -18.14 -3.60 20.37
C LYS A 50 -17.26 -4.80 20.09
N THR A 51 -17.25 -5.28 18.86
CA THR A 51 -16.54 -6.52 18.50
C THR A 51 -15.31 -6.29 17.64
N GLY A 52 -15.25 -5.19 16.89
CA GLY A 52 -14.17 -4.94 15.94
C GLY A 52 -14.21 -5.89 14.74
N ASP A 53 -15.33 -6.54 14.49
CA ASP A 53 -15.45 -7.59 13.47
C ASP A 53 -15.69 -7.05 12.07
N ILE A 54 -16.17 -5.82 11.95
CA ILE A 54 -16.49 -5.18 10.68
C ILE A 54 -15.92 -3.77 10.69
N GLY A 55 -15.32 -3.37 9.58
CA GLY A 55 -14.82 -1.99 9.47
C GLY A 55 -14.20 -1.73 8.11
N LYS A 56 -13.56 -0.59 8.05
CA LYS A 56 -12.76 -0.18 6.90
C LYS A 56 -11.38 0.22 7.39
N LEU A 57 -10.37 -0.16 6.64
CA LEU A 57 -9.00 0.28 6.90
C LEU A 57 -8.47 1.01 5.68
N THR A 58 -7.48 1.84 5.92
CA THR A 58 -6.75 2.53 4.85
C THR A 58 -5.28 2.15 4.98
N GLN A 59 -4.69 1.74 3.87
CA GLN A 59 -3.26 1.46 3.79
C GLN A 59 -2.63 2.38 2.76
N ILE A 60 -1.66 3.15 3.17
CA ILE A 60 -0.90 4.03 2.29
C ILE A 60 0.27 3.25 1.70
N VAL A 61 0.41 3.32 0.39
CA VAL A 61 1.51 2.70 -0.34
C VAL A 61 2.15 3.78 -1.21
N GLN A 62 3.46 3.95 -1.07
CA GLN A 62 4.24 4.90 -1.85
C GLN A 62 5.17 4.14 -2.78
N VAL A 63 5.29 4.62 -4.01
CA VAL A 63 6.27 4.12 -4.97
C VAL A 63 7.21 5.27 -5.28
N TRP A 64 8.48 5.12 -4.93
CA TRP A 64 9.48 6.16 -5.12
C TRP A 64 10.35 5.87 -6.34
N GLY A 65 10.62 6.91 -7.11
CA GLY A 65 11.49 6.83 -8.27
C GLY A 65 12.05 8.19 -8.65
N THR A 66 12.86 8.21 -9.69
CA THR A 66 13.39 9.46 -10.25
C THR A 66 12.33 10.10 -11.16
N ALA A 67 12.54 11.37 -11.48
CA ALA A 67 11.64 12.12 -12.37
C ALA A 67 11.50 11.49 -13.77
N LYS A 68 12.45 10.63 -14.17
CA LYS A 68 12.42 9.93 -15.46
C LYS A 68 11.60 8.64 -15.45
N MET A 69 11.13 8.22 -14.27
CA MET A 69 10.46 6.93 -14.07
C MET A 69 8.94 7.03 -13.96
N ARG A 70 8.34 8.09 -14.49
CA ARG A 70 6.88 8.30 -14.35
C ARG A 70 6.07 7.10 -14.84
N GLY A 71 6.40 6.58 -16.01
CA GLY A 71 5.70 5.41 -16.56
C GLY A 71 5.87 4.16 -15.70
N THR A 72 7.09 3.93 -15.23
CA THR A 72 7.39 2.80 -14.33
C THR A 72 6.64 2.93 -13.03
N ILE A 73 6.63 4.12 -12.42
CA ILE A 73 5.91 4.37 -11.18
C ILE A 73 4.41 4.16 -11.36
N SER A 74 3.85 4.67 -12.46
CA SER A 74 2.43 4.47 -12.77
C SER A 74 2.08 2.99 -12.89
N GLY A 75 2.91 2.23 -13.59
CA GLY A 75 2.72 0.77 -13.71
C GLY A 75 2.83 0.04 -12.39
N MET A 76 3.74 0.47 -11.52
CA MET A 76 3.89 -0.11 -10.18
C MET A 76 2.68 0.21 -9.30
N CYS A 77 2.14 1.41 -9.38
CA CYS A 77 0.91 1.78 -8.66
C CYS A 77 -0.27 0.91 -9.12
N GLU A 78 -0.37 0.66 -10.41
CA GLU A 78 -1.39 -0.23 -10.95
C GLU A 78 -1.19 -1.66 -10.43
N ALA A 79 0.05 -2.14 -10.39
CA ALA A 79 0.37 -3.46 -9.84
C ALA A 79 0.03 -3.56 -8.36
N VAL A 80 0.28 -2.51 -7.57
CA VAL A 80 -0.09 -2.46 -6.15
C VAL A 80 -1.60 -2.65 -5.99
N LEU A 81 -2.40 -1.93 -6.75
CA LEU A 81 -3.85 -2.05 -6.67
C LEU A 81 -4.32 -3.44 -7.11
N ALA A 82 -3.79 -3.96 -8.20
CA ALA A 82 -4.14 -5.30 -8.68
C ALA A 82 -3.79 -6.37 -7.64
N THR A 83 -2.62 -6.25 -7.03
CA THR A 83 -2.18 -7.18 -5.97
C THR A 83 -3.08 -7.09 -4.75
N ALA A 84 -3.41 -5.88 -4.32
CA ALA A 84 -4.32 -5.68 -3.18
C ALA A 84 -5.68 -6.34 -3.42
N LYS A 85 -6.19 -6.27 -4.64
CA LYS A 85 -7.48 -6.90 -5.00
C LYS A 85 -7.44 -8.42 -4.93
N THR A 86 -6.28 -9.04 -4.99
CA THR A 86 -6.17 -10.50 -4.84
C THR A 86 -6.24 -10.96 -3.39
N ILE A 87 -6.05 -10.06 -2.44
CA ILE A 87 -6.11 -10.39 -1.01
C ILE A 87 -7.58 -10.38 -0.58
N LYS A 88 -8.21 -11.53 -0.67
CA LYS A 88 -9.64 -11.68 -0.35
C LYS A 88 -9.87 -12.14 1.07
N GLU A 89 -8.89 -12.80 1.65
CA GLU A 89 -8.98 -13.28 3.02
C GLU A 89 -7.61 -13.56 3.62
N THR A 90 -7.56 -13.52 4.93
CA THR A 90 -6.44 -13.97 5.74
C THR A 90 -6.98 -14.99 6.75
N ASP A 91 -6.16 -15.41 7.70
CA ASP A 91 -6.60 -16.41 8.69
C ASP A 91 -7.86 -15.97 9.44
N THR A 92 -7.98 -14.69 9.75
CA THR A 92 -9.04 -14.18 10.62
C THR A 92 -10.10 -13.38 9.89
N TYR A 93 -9.75 -12.72 8.79
CA TYR A 93 -10.61 -11.71 8.16
C TYR A 93 -10.80 -11.96 6.67
N ALA A 94 -11.93 -11.48 6.15
CA ALA A 94 -12.18 -11.35 4.72
C ALA A 94 -12.07 -9.87 4.33
N TYR A 95 -11.59 -9.60 3.12
CA TYR A 95 -11.32 -8.24 2.65
C TYR A 95 -11.94 -7.96 1.29
N HIS A 96 -12.28 -6.71 1.08
CA HIS A 96 -12.74 -6.22 -0.21
C HIS A 96 -12.19 -4.81 -0.45
N ILE A 97 -11.46 -4.64 -1.55
CA ILE A 97 -10.93 -3.32 -1.92
C ILE A 97 -12.09 -2.45 -2.42
N ARG A 98 -12.21 -1.28 -1.81
CA ARG A 98 -13.19 -0.28 -2.20
C ARG A 98 -12.58 0.61 -3.28
N ALA A 99 -12.67 0.16 -4.53
CA ALA A 99 -12.00 0.84 -5.65
C ALA A 99 -12.49 2.29 -5.83
N ASN A 100 -13.77 2.55 -5.59
CA ASN A 100 -14.34 3.89 -5.72
C ASN A 100 -13.92 4.86 -4.60
N GLU A 101 -13.31 4.34 -3.53
CA GLU A 101 -12.79 5.14 -2.42
C GLU A 101 -11.27 5.13 -2.38
N THR A 102 -10.63 4.36 -3.25
CA THR A 102 -9.17 4.27 -3.35
C THR A 102 -8.68 5.37 -4.29
N GLU A 103 -7.63 6.07 -3.86
CA GLU A 103 -7.04 7.16 -4.64
C GLU A 103 -5.62 6.80 -5.02
N GLN A 104 -5.23 7.17 -6.24
CA GLN A 104 -3.87 7.06 -6.71
C GLN A 104 -3.44 8.38 -7.34
N GLN A 105 -2.26 8.86 -6.95
CA GLN A 105 -1.70 10.12 -7.44
C GLN A 105 -0.23 9.91 -7.78
N ILE A 106 0.26 10.69 -8.72
CA ILE A 106 1.70 10.77 -8.99
C ILE A 106 2.11 12.21 -8.72
N LEU A 107 3.06 12.36 -7.80
CA LEU A 107 3.48 13.66 -7.29
C LEU A 107 4.97 13.88 -7.55
N ASN A 108 5.33 15.11 -7.85
CA ASN A 108 6.74 15.51 -7.91
C ASN A 108 7.23 15.80 -6.49
N ASP A 109 8.46 15.41 -6.22
CA ASP A 109 9.13 15.72 -4.96
C ASP A 109 10.45 16.44 -5.27
N ASP A 110 10.44 17.74 -5.03
CA ASP A 110 11.59 18.63 -5.28
C ASP A 110 12.34 18.96 -3.98
N THR A 111 12.09 18.23 -2.90
CA THR A 111 12.72 18.50 -1.60
C THR A 111 14.16 18.00 -1.53
N THR A 112 14.59 17.21 -2.51
CA THR A 112 15.97 16.69 -2.59
C THR A 112 16.71 17.36 -3.73
N ASN A 113 18.06 17.23 -3.75
CA ASN A 113 18.89 17.76 -4.83
C ASN A 113 18.61 17.08 -6.17
N THR A 114 18.20 15.81 -6.13
CA THR A 114 17.79 15.08 -7.33
C THR A 114 16.27 15.07 -7.38
N PRO A 115 15.65 15.51 -8.49
CA PRO A 115 14.20 15.47 -8.60
C PRO A 115 13.69 14.04 -8.50
N LEU A 116 12.77 13.83 -7.57
CA LEU A 116 12.12 12.54 -7.35
C LEU A 116 10.65 12.62 -7.75
N MET A 117 10.05 11.45 -7.93
CA MET A 117 8.65 11.29 -8.21
C MET A 117 8.09 10.22 -7.30
N GLN A 118 6.90 10.47 -6.78
CA GLN A 118 6.22 9.58 -5.86
C GLN A 118 4.87 9.18 -6.43
N GLY A 119 4.66 7.86 -6.53
CA GLY A 119 3.32 7.32 -6.71
C GLY A 119 2.70 7.12 -5.34
N TYR A 120 1.53 7.65 -5.12
CA TYR A 120 0.83 7.58 -3.83
C TYR A 120 -0.48 6.86 -4.02
N THR A 121 -0.67 5.76 -3.30
CA THR A 121 -1.92 5.00 -3.32
C THR A 121 -2.49 4.96 -1.91
N SER A 122 -3.75 5.38 -1.78
CA SER A 122 -4.51 5.26 -0.55
C SER A 122 -5.52 4.14 -0.74
N LEU A 123 -5.16 2.93 -0.31
CA LEU A 123 -6.01 1.75 -0.43
C LEU A 123 -7.09 1.78 0.63
N ARG A 124 -8.35 1.79 0.20
CA ARG A 124 -9.51 1.65 1.09
C ARG A 124 -9.99 0.22 1.06
N VAL A 125 -10.03 -0.42 2.21
CA VAL A 125 -10.32 -1.85 2.33
C VAL A 125 -11.42 -2.06 3.34
N ALA A 126 -12.52 -2.66 2.89
CA ALA A 126 -13.57 -3.12 3.80
C ALA A 126 -13.17 -4.50 4.31
N TYR A 127 -13.41 -4.76 5.59
CA TYR A 127 -13.11 -6.07 6.16
C TYR A 127 -14.23 -6.56 7.06
N SER A 128 -14.30 -7.87 7.18
CA SER A 128 -15.17 -8.54 8.14
C SER A 128 -14.47 -9.76 8.69
N ARG A 129 -14.80 -10.12 9.93
CA ARG A 129 -14.25 -11.33 10.53
C ARG A 129 -14.85 -12.56 9.87
N ARG A 130 -14.02 -13.53 9.62
CA ARG A 130 -14.45 -14.81 9.05
C ARG A 130 -15.16 -15.68 10.05
#